data_30fa926e08870c248894c105026676f2
#
_entry.id   30fa926e08870c248894c105026676f2
#
_cell.length_a   1.000
_cell.length_b   1.000
_cell.length_c   1.000
_cell.angle_alpha   90.00
_cell.angle_beta   90.00
_cell.angle_gamma   90.00
#
_symmetry.space_group_name_H-M   'P 1'
#
loop_
_entity.id
_entity.type
_entity.pdbx_description
1 polymer ?
#
loop_
_entity_poly.entity_id
_entity_poly.type
_entity_poly.pdbx_seq_one_letter_code
_entity_poly.pdbx_strand_id
1 'polypeptide(L)'
;MIALADCNSFFASVERALHPGLKGKPVCVLSSNDGNVIALTTEAKALGIKRGAPFFEVKDIIRKNNVAVFSSNIMLYAAMSERVQSIMRKTVKHTESYSIDEQFLYLNGYEEHFDVVELMRGMIRKIALYTDIPVSIGIARTKTLAKVASKFAKKFRGYRGVCMIDTDEKRRKALALADLADIWGIGPRTYARLVALGVRTALEFADKDGDWVQRHFHKPGYQTWLELNGRPCIDTPEIIQRQSISTSRSFGKMISSVEQLKSSVATFAASCCNTLRGQDSAAGCVSVFACSNRFREDLPQYGNMASAMLGIPSADTLEITKLAMRLAEEIYRPGILFKKSGVILSHIVPGSLQPVLFDTVSKRNERLELSKTIDRMNHQYGVKTVGLAVEGSANEEWKTRREHLTPNYLTDINQIMVVNV
;
A
#
# COMPACT_ATOMS: atom_id res chain seq x y z
N MET A 1 -14.21 3.10 -22.94
CA MET A 1 -13.06 3.94 -22.48
C MET A 1 -12.86 3.80 -20.99
N ILE A 2 -11.60 3.89 -20.52
CA ILE A 2 -11.24 3.82 -19.10
C ILE A 2 -10.47 5.09 -18.75
N ALA A 3 -10.81 5.74 -17.64
CA ALA A 3 -10.00 6.81 -17.08
C ALA A 3 -9.27 6.33 -15.82
N LEU A 4 -8.04 6.78 -15.59
CA LEU A 4 -7.35 6.66 -14.33
C LEU A 4 -7.25 8.04 -13.69
N ALA A 5 -7.84 8.20 -12.52
CA ALA A 5 -7.64 9.36 -11.65
C ALA A 5 -6.53 9.05 -10.65
N ASP A 6 -5.51 9.91 -10.56
CA ASP A 6 -4.33 9.78 -9.70
C ASP A 6 -4.13 11.06 -8.90
N CYS A 7 -4.16 10.96 -7.59
CA CYS A 7 -3.93 12.08 -6.67
C CYS A 7 -2.44 12.44 -6.62
N ASN A 8 -2.10 13.67 -7.02
CA ASN A 8 -0.71 14.09 -7.16
C ASN A 8 -0.01 14.21 -5.80
N SER A 9 1.09 13.47 -5.62
CA SER A 9 1.88 13.46 -4.36
C SER A 9 1.01 13.28 -3.11
N PHE A 10 0.06 12.36 -3.16
CA PHE A 10 -1.11 12.24 -2.30
C PHE A 10 -0.83 12.53 -0.82
N PHE A 11 0.04 11.77 -0.16
CA PHE A 11 0.31 11.95 1.28
C PHE A 11 0.81 13.38 1.61
N ALA A 12 1.73 13.92 0.81
CA ALA A 12 2.20 15.28 1.01
C ALA A 12 1.11 16.33 0.71
N SER A 13 0.20 16.03 -0.22
CA SER A 13 -0.96 16.89 -0.52
C SER A 13 -1.99 16.86 0.60
N VAL A 14 -2.22 15.71 1.25
CA VAL A 14 -3.10 15.61 2.43
C VAL A 14 -2.55 16.46 3.58
N GLU A 15 -1.25 16.32 3.90
CA GLU A 15 -0.63 17.14 4.96
C GLU A 15 -0.75 18.64 4.65
N ARG A 16 -0.52 19.04 3.39
CA ARG A 16 -0.63 20.43 2.97
C ARG A 16 -2.08 20.95 3.03
N ALA A 17 -3.06 20.13 2.66
CA ALA A 17 -4.48 20.50 2.74
C ALA A 17 -4.94 20.74 4.19
N LEU A 18 -4.37 19.99 5.13
CA LEU A 18 -4.66 20.15 6.57
C LEU A 18 -3.81 21.23 7.25
N HIS A 19 -2.78 21.72 6.57
CA HIS A 19 -1.90 22.81 7.06
C HIS A 19 -1.80 23.92 6.01
N PRO A 20 -2.80 24.81 5.89
CA PRO A 20 -2.86 25.83 4.83
C PRO A 20 -1.61 26.72 4.73
N GLY A 21 -0.92 26.96 5.86
CA GLY A 21 0.35 27.70 5.90
C GLY A 21 1.52 27.02 5.16
N LEU A 22 1.35 25.76 4.69
CA LEU A 22 2.33 25.03 3.89
C LEU A 22 2.07 25.09 2.39
N LYS A 23 1.04 25.83 1.94
CA LYS A 23 0.75 26.00 0.51
C LYS A 23 1.95 26.66 -0.20
N GLY A 24 2.44 26.00 -1.26
CA GLY A 24 3.64 26.45 -1.99
C GLY A 24 4.98 26.19 -1.29
N LYS A 25 4.98 25.56 -0.12
CA LYS A 25 6.21 25.20 0.60
C LYS A 25 6.62 23.74 0.33
N PRO A 26 7.92 23.41 0.47
CA PRO A 26 8.39 22.04 0.33
C PRO A 26 7.93 21.18 1.52
N VAL A 27 7.30 20.04 1.23
CA VAL A 27 6.80 19.08 2.21
C VAL A 27 7.31 17.68 1.86
N CYS A 28 7.75 16.94 2.87
CA CYS A 28 8.13 15.53 2.78
C CYS A 28 7.36 14.70 3.79
N VAL A 29 6.91 13.51 3.37
CA VAL A 29 6.32 12.50 4.26
C VAL A 29 7.24 11.31 4.32
N LEU A 30 7.51 10.83 5.53
CA LEU A 30 8.41 9.74 5.83
C LEU A 30 7.67 8.40 5.97
N SER A 31 8.37 7.31 5.69
CA SER A 31 7.88 5.94 5.89
C SER A 31 7.81 5.58 7.39
N SER A 32 7.38 4.35 7.67
CA SER A 32 7.45 3.79 9.03
C SER A 32 8.85 3.97 9.63
N ASN A 33 8.92 4.31 10.92
CA ASN A 33 10.14 4.64 11.67
C ASN A 33 10.89 5.87 11.13
N ASP A 34 10.20 6.75 10.42
CA ASP A 34 10.78 7.95 9.81
C ASP A 34 12.05 7.65 8.98
N GLY A 35 12.06 6.46 8.34
CA GLY A 35 13.25 5.95 7.69
C GLY A 35 13.55 6.57 6.33
N ASN A 36 12.56 6.62 5.43
CA ASN A 36 12.74 7.03 4.04
C ASN A 36 11.64 8.00 3.62
N VAL A 37 11.94 8.88 2.68
CA VAL A 37 10.95 9.77 2.04
C VAL A 37 10.04 8.96 1.11
N ILE A 38 8.73 8.90 1.40
CA ILE A 38 7.76 8.15 0.58
C ILE A 38 6.87 9.04 -0.29
N ALA A 39 6.61 10.28 0.14
CA ALA A 39 5.93 11.27 -0.66
C ALA A 39 6.54 12.64 -0.45
N LEU A 40 6.49 13.47 -1.48
CA LEU A 40 7.06 14.81 -1.44
C LEU A 40 6.39 15.71 -2.47
N THR A 41 6.29 17.01 -2.15
CA THR A 41 5.75 18.01 -3.06
C THR A 41 6.71 18.33 -4.20
N THR A 42 6.22 19.04 -5.22
CA THR A 42 7.05 19.49 -6.36
C THR A 42 8.18 20.40 -5.89
N GLU A 43 7.91 21.25 -4.91
CA GLU A 43 8.87 22.17 -4.30
C GLU A 43 10.00 21.38 -3.60
N ALA A 44 9.68 20.32 -2.89
CA ALA A 44 10.68 19.45 -2.26
C ALA A 44 11.51 18.64 -3.31
N LYS A 45 10.86 18.22 -4.42
CA LYS A 45 11.58 17.60 -5.55
C LYS A 45 12.59 18.55 -6.20
N ALA A 46 12.23 19.84 -6.34
CA ALA A 46 13.11 20.84 -6.91
C ALA A 46 14.38 21.08 -6.08
N LEU A 47 14.38 20.77 -4.79
CA LEU A 47 15.54 20.79 -3.91
C LEU A 47 16.47 19.58 -4.06
N GLY A 48 16.14 18.66 -4.98
CA GLY A 48 16.93 17.44 -5.21
C GLY A 48 16.56 16.26 -4.31
N ILE A 49 15.54 16.38 -3.45
CA ILE A 49 15.05 15.28 -2.63
C ILE A 49 14.33 14.27 -3.51
N LYS A 50 14.71 12.99 -3.42
CA LYS A 50 14.13 11.89 -4.21
C LYS A 50 13.20 11.03 -3.36
N ARG A 51 12.13 10.49 -3.98
CA ARG A 51 11.32 9.45 -3.35
C ARG A 51 12.18 8.20 -3.13
N GLY A 52 12.08 7.61 -1.94
CA GLY A 52 12.90 6.46 -1.53
C GLY A 52 14.22 6.84 -0.85
N ALA A 53 14.65 8.10 -0.88
CA ALA A 53 15.86 8.53 -0.20
C ALA A 53 15.77 8.29 1.31
N PRO A 54 16.82 7.73 1.94
CA PRO A 54 16.91 7.64 3.39
C PRO A 54 16.83 9.02 4.04
N PHE A 55 16.05 9.16 5.10
CA PHE A 55 15.86 10.47 5.75
C PHE A 55 17.16 11.07 6.24
N PHE A 56 18.06 10.25 6.77
CA PHE A 56 19.37 10.73 7.29
C PHE A 56 20.25 11.35 6.20
N GLU A 57 20.16 10.90 4.94
CA GLU A 57 20.93 11.45 3.82
C GLU A 57 20.42 12.83 3.37
N VAL A 58 19.12 13.08 3.54
CA VAL A 58 18.50 14.34 3.09
C VAL A 58 18.25 15.34 4.22
N LYS A 59 18.61 14.98 5.46
CA LYS A 59 18.35 15.78 6.67
C LYS A 59 18.91 17.20 6.59
N ASP A 60 20.11 17.36 6.03
CA ASP A 60 20.75 18.67 5.91
C ASP A 60 20.05 19.55 4.86
N ILE A 61 19.62 18.96 3.73
CA ILE A 61 18.84 19.67 2.71
C ILE A 61 17.51 20.13 3.33
N ILE A 62 16.86 19.28 4.08
CA ILE A 62 15.59 19.55 4.78
C ILE A 62 15.75 20.71 5.74
N ARG A 63 16.79 20.68 6.60
CA ARG A 63 17.04 21.73 7.59
C ARG A 63 17.40 23.07 6.94
N LYS A 64 18.27 23.07 5.92
CA LYS A 64 18.72 24.27 5.22
C LYS A 64 17.58 25.00 4.49
N ASN A 65 16.60 24.25 3.98
CA ASN A 65 15.51 24.79 3.16
C ASN A 65 14.16 24.84 3.89
N ASN A 66 14.12 24.65 5.20
CA ASN A 66 12.89 24.65 6.01
C ASN A 66 11.79 23.76 5.42
N VAL A 67 12.17 22.55 4.96
CA VAL A 67 11.20 21.57 4.44
C VAL A 67 10.36 21.04 5.59
N ALA A 68 9.03 21.13 5.46
CA ALA A 68 8.13 20.53 6.44
C ALA A 68 8.17 18.99 6.34
N VAL A 69 8.32 18.32 7.47
CA VAL A 69 8.47 16.87 7.56
C VAL A 69 7.33 16.28 8.38
N PHE A 70 6.72 15.21 7.87
CA PHE A 70 5.66 14.47 8.55
C PHE A 70 5.96 12.99 8.57
N SER A 71 5.64 12.31 9.66
CA SER A 71 5.55 10.84 9.71
C SER A 71 4.28 10.38 9.01
N SER A 72 4.31 9.24 8.30
CA SER A 72 3.12 8.74 7.61
C SER A 72 1.97 8.45 8.56
N ASN A 73 0.82 9.10 8.35
CA ASN A 73 -0.44 8.84 9.04
C ASN A 73 -1.44 8.16 8.09
N ILE A 74 -1.33 6.84 7.97
CA ILE A 74 -2.14 6.06 7.02
C ILE A 74 -3.63 6.15 7.32
N MET A 75 -4.03 6.27 8.61
CA MET A 75 -5.45 6.42 8.98
C MET A 75 -6.04 7.71 8.43
N LEU A 76 -5.33 8.81 8.61
CA LEU A 76 -5.69 10.12 8.08
C LEU A 76 -5.75 10.12 6.55
N TYR A 77 -4.76 9.49 5.90
CA TYR A 77 -4.70 9.42 4.44
C TYR A 77 -5.80 8.53 3.87
N ALA A 78 -6.16 7.43 4.53
CA ALA A 78 -7.28 6.58 4.13
C ALA A 78 -8.62 7.33 4.22
N ALA A 79 -8.84 8.12 5.27
CA ALA A 79 -10.04 8.94 5.41
C ALA A 79 -10.14 10.01 4.31
N MET A 80 -9.03 10.67 3.96
CA MET A 80 -9.01 11.62 2.86
C MET A 80 -9.20 10.94 1.49
N SER A 81 -8.58 9.77 1.30
CA SER A 81 -8.78 8.95 0.10
C SER A 81 -10.26 8.62 -0.12
N GLU A 82 -10.96 8.18 0.92
CA GLU A 82 -12.39 7.86 0.85
C GLU A 82 -13.23 9.09 0.46
N ARG A 83 -12.91 10.29 0.97
CA ARG A 83 -13.58 11.52 0.54
C ARG A 83 -13.37 11.81 -0.95
N VAL A 84 -12.13 11.70 -1.44
CA VAL A 84 -11.82 11.89 -2.86
C VAL A 84 -12.53 10.85 -3.72
N GLN A 85 -12.42 9.57 -3.37
CA GLN A 85 -13.06 8.48 -4.10
C GLN A 85 -14.60 8.57 -4.10
N SER A 86 -15.19 9.06 -3.00
CA SER A 86 -16.64 9.32 -2.91
C SER A 86 -17.10 10.35 -3.96
N ILE A 87 -16.31 11.40 -4.21
CA ILE A 87 -16.62 12.39 -5.26
C ILE A 87 -16.55 11.73 -6.64
N MET A 88 -15.56 10.87 -6.88
CA MET A 88 -15.40 10.13 -8.12
C MET A 88 -16.60 9.19 -8.36
N ARG A 89 -17.01 8.41 -7.36
CA ARG A 89 -18.18 7.51 -7.42
C ARG A 89 -19.52 8.24 -7.67
N LYS A 90 -19.63 9.49 -7.20
CA LYS A 90 -20.81 10.34 -7.50
C LYS A 90 -20.81 10.89 -8.93
N THR A 91 -19.65 10.91 -9.59
CA THR A 91 -19.50 11.43 -10.96
C THR A 91 -19.58 10.31 -12.00
N VAL A 92 -19.00 9.15 -11.70
CA VAL A 92 -18.98 7.97 -12.60
C VAL A 92 -19.52 6.76 -11.85
N LYS A 93 -20.50 6.08 -12.45
CA LYS A 93 -21.24 4.97 -11.82
C LYS A 93 -20.37 3.75 -11.54
N HIS A 94 -19.51 3.38 -12.50
CA HIS A 94 -18.67 2.19 -12.38
C HIS A 94 -17.23 2.61 -12.14
N THR A 95 -16.70 2.25 -10.97
CA THR A 95 -15.34 2.61 -10.54
C THR A 95 -14.66 1.43 -9.88
N GLU A 96 -13.32 1.40 -9.95
CA GLU A 96 -12.46 0.40 -9.32
C GLU A 96 -11.36 1.10 -8.52
N SER A 97 -11.37 0.91 -7.21
CA SER A 97 -10.27 1.40 -6.35
C SER A 97 -9.03 0.55 -6.57
N TYR A 98 -7.99 1.13 -7.15
CA TYR A 98 -6.73 0.44 -7.42
C TYR A 98 -5.71 0.61 -6.28
N SER A 99 -5.64 1.82 -5.73
CA SER A 99 -4.79 2.13 -4.57
C SER A 99 -5.43 3.20 -3.69
N ILE A 100 -4.71 3.66 -2.67
CA ILE A 100 -5.14 4.75 -1.79
C ILE A 100 -5.23 6.10 -2.53
N ASP A 101 -4.55 6.24 -3.66
CA ASP A 101 -4.45 7.49 -4.44
C ASP A 101 -4.85 7.35 -5.91
N GLU A 102 -5.18 6.13 -6.37
CA GLU A 102 -5.55 5.84 -7.76
C GLU A 102 -6.91 5.12 -7.84
N GLN A 103 -7.76 5.57 -8.76
CA GLN A 103 -9.05 4.94 -9.06
C GLN A 103 -9.29 4.86 -10.57
N PHE A 104 -9.66 3.68 -11.06
CA PHE A 104 -10.15 3.52 -12.42
C PHE A 104 -11.63 3.87 -12.51
N LEU A 105 -12.01 4.55 -13.59
CA LEU A 105 -13.35 5.01 -13.88
C LEU A 105 -13.74 4.47 -15.26
N TYR A 106 -14.84 3.74 -15.32
CA TYR A 106 -15.32 3.13 -16.56
C TYR A 106 -16.29 4.06 -17.24
N LEU A 107 -15.93 4.58 -18.42
CA LEU A 107 -16.64 5.63 -19.14
C LEU A 107 -17.50 5.10 -20.29
N ASN A 108 -17.79 3.79 -20.33
CA ASN A 108 -18.60 3.20 -21.40
C ASN A 108 -20.00 3.85 -21.44
N GLY A 109 -20.40 4.35 -22.60
CA GLY A 109 -21.65 5.07 -22.83
C GLY A 109 -21.64 6.55 -22.41
N TYR A 110 -20.60 7.03 -21.75
CA TYR A 110 -20.47 8.45 -21.38
C TYR A 110 -20.13 9.32 -22.59
N GLU A 111 -19.35 8.78 -23.55
CA GLU A 111 -18.96 9.48 -24.78
C GLU A 111 -20.16 9.90 -25.65
N GLU A 112 -21.28 9.21 -25.54
CA GLU A 112 -22.51 9.49 -26.32
C GLU A 112 -23.26 10.72 -25.79
N HIS A 113 -23.05 11.06 -24.52
CA HIS A 113 -23.86 12.07 -23.82
C HIS A 113 -23.03 13.25 -23.28
N PHE A 114 -21.71 13.10 -23.15
CA PHE A 114 -20.85 14.07 -22.51
C PHE A 114 -19.53 14.25 -23.29
N ASP A 115 -18.99 15.47 -23.26
CA ASP A 115 -17.57 15.67 -23.46
C ASP A 115 -16.86 15.10 -22.22
N VAL A 116 -16.29 13.89 -22.37
CA VAL A 116 -15.65 13.18 -21.26
C VAL A 116 -14.43 13.93 -20.69
N VAL A 117 -13.74 14.75 -21.50
CA VAL A 117 -12.61 15.55 -21.05
C VAL A 117 -13.10 16.66 -20.14
N GLU A 118 -14.16 17.36 -20.52
CA GLU A 118 -14.75 18.42 -19.68
C GLU A 118 -15.44 17.84 -18.43
N LEU A 119 -16.06 16.67 -18.54
CA LEU A 119 -16.62 15.94 -17.36
C LEU A 119 -15.51 15.65 -16.36
N MET A 120 -14.36 15.13 -16.80
CA MET A 120 -13.22 14.85 -15.92
C MET A 120 -12.58 16.11 -15.37
N ARG A 121 -12.51 17.20 -16.14
CA ARG A 121 -12.07 18.52 -15.62
C ARG A 121 -13.03 19.05 -14.55
N GLY A 122 -14.32 18.89 -14.75
CA GLY A 122 -15.37 19.21 -13.74
C GLY A 122 -15.15 18.44 -12.45
N MET A 123 -14.84 17.15 -12.55
CA MET A 123 -14.52 16.30 -11.38
C MET A 123 -13.24 16.75 -10.67
N ILE A 124 -12.17 17.07 -11.39
CA ILE A 124 -10.94 17.64 -10.81
C ILE A 124 -11.23 18.91 -10.02
N ARG A 125 -12.03 19.83 -10.59
CA ARG A 125 -12.44 21.07 -9.90
C ARG A 125 -13.21 20.79 -8.61
N LYS A 126 -14.15 19.84 -8.62
CA LYS A 126 -14.91 19.43 -7.42
C LYS A 126 -13.99 18.83 -6.35
N ILE A 127 -13.08 17.93 -6.73
CA ILE A 127 -12.12 17.33 -5.78
C ILE A 127 -11.24 18.42 -5.17
N ALA A 128 -10.68 19.31 -5.98
CA ALA A 128 -9.86 20.40 -5.49
C ALA A 128 -10.63 21.34 -4.55
N LEU A 129 -11.89 21.67 -4.88
CA LEU A 129 -12.75 22.53 -4.06
C LEU A 129 -13.06 21.93 -2.68
N TYR A 130 -13.35 20.61 -2.63
CA TYR A 130 -13.80 19.97 -1.40
C TYR A 130 -12.68 19.37 -0.56
N THR A 131 -11.49 19.15 -1.13
CA THR A 131 -10.41 18.42 -0.43
C THR A 131 -9.04 19.09 -0.54
N ASP A 132 -8.87 20.12 -1.38
CA ASP A 132 -7.59 20.72 -1.77
C ASP A 132 -6.55 19.70 -2.31
N ILE A 133 -7.01 18.51 -2.75
CA ILE A 133 -6.14 17.48 -3.33
C ILE A 133 -6.06 17.65 -4.84
N PRO A 134 -4.87 17.87 -5.41
CA PRO A 134 -4.68 17.94 -6.85
C PRO A 134 -4.75 16.54 -7.47
N VAL A 135 -5.53 16.39 -8.55
CA VAL A 135 -5.72 15.13 -9.26
C VAL A 135 -5.36 15.30 -10.74
N SER A 136 -4.76 14.28 -11.32
CA SER A 136 -4.52 14.16 -12.77
C SER A 136 -5.24 12.95 -13.32
N ILE A 137 -5.84 13.08 -14.51
CA ILE A 137 -6.65 12.03 -15.11
C ILE A 137 -6.12 11.69 -16.50
N GLY A 138 -5.90 10.39 -16.72
CA GLY A 138 -5.57 9.85 -18.03
C GLY A 138 -6.72 9.00 -18.58
N ILE A 139 -7.15 9.24 -19.81
CA ILE A 139 -8.25 8.54 -20.48
C ILE A 139 -7.69 7.75 -21.65
N ALA A 140 -8.00 6.45 -21.74
CA ALA A 140 -7.58 5.60 -22.86
C ALA A 140 -8.48 4.36 -23.01
N ARG A 141 -8.16 3.51 -24.00
CA ARG A 141 -8.89 2.24 -24.23
C ARG A 141 -8.55 1.16 -23.22
N THR A 142 -7.36 1.21 -22.61
CA THR A 142 -6.85 0.18 -21.69
C THR A 142 -6.33 0.82 -20.39
N LYS A 143 -6.26 0.03 -19.32
CA LYS A 143 -5.74 0.48 -18.02
C LYS A 143 -4.29 0.97 -18.11
N THR A 144 -3.43 0.25 -18.83
CA THR A 144 -2.01 0.63 -19.01
C THR A 144 -1.87 1.93 -19.79
N LEU A 145 -2.62 2.12 -20.88
CA LEU A 145 -2.61 3.38 -21.62
C LEU A 145 -3.20 4.53 -20.80
N ALA A 146 -4.22 4.29 -19.97
CA ALA A 146 -4.77 5.29 -19.07
C ALA A 146 -3.73 5.77 -18.02
N LYS A 147 -2.87 4.86 -17.53
CA LYS A 147 -1.71 5.23 -16.67
C LYS A 147 -0.69 6.09 -17.41
N VAL A 148 -0.36 5.77 -18.66
CA VAL A 148 0.52 6.61 -19.51
C VAL A 148 -0.10 8.00 -19.70
N ALA A 149 -1.38 8.06 -20.02
CA ALA A 149 -2.12 9.32 -20.20
C ALA A 149 -2.15 10.15 -18.90
N SER A 150 -2.41 9.53 -17.74
CA SER A 150 -2.41 10.20 -16.44
C SER A 150 -1.03 10.80 -16.11
N LYS A 151 0.05 10.09 -16.43
CA LYS A 151 1.41 10.61 -16.27
C LYS A 151 1.66 11.83 -17.14
N PHE A 152 1.15 11.86 -18.37
CA PHE A 152 1.25 13.02 -19.25
C PHE A 152 0.38 14.18 -18.78
N ALA A 153 -0.84 13.92 -18.30
CA ALA A 153 -1.69 14.92 -17.68
C ALA A 153 -1.00 15.64 -16.51
N LYS A 154 -0.21 14.87 -15.73
CA LYS A 154 0.59 15.37 -14.60
C LYS A 154 1.84 16.16 -15.05
N LYS A 155 2.53 15.69 -16.10
CA LYS A 155 3.80 16.24 -16.57
C LYS A 155 3.63 17.52 -17.40
N PHE A 156 2.62 17.58 -18.27
CA PHE A 156 2.46 18.63 -19.27
C PHE A 156 1.27 19.55 -18.96
N ARG A 157 1.54 20.79 -18.59
CA ARG A 157 0.51 21.78 -18.20
C ARG A 157 -0.55 22.02 -19.28
N GLY A 158 -0.23 21.83 -20.58
CA GLY A 158 -1.16 22.00 -21.70
C GLY A 158 -2.40 21.11 -21.63
N TYR A 159 -2.31 19.94 -20.97
CA TYR A 159 -3.43 19.05 -20.76
C TYR A 159 -4.42 19.52 -19.69
N ARG A 160 -4.07 20.51 -18.87
CA ARG A 160 -4.92 21.05 -17.80
C ARG A 160 -5.46 19.94 -16.86
N GLY A 161 -4.61 18.97 -16.55
CA GLY A 161 -4.91 17.85 -15.67
C GLY A 161 -5.63 16.66 -16.31
N VAL A 162 -6.06 16.74 -17.58
CA VAL A 162 -6.72 15.61 -18.28
C VAL A 162 -6.04 15.36 -19.62
N CYS A 163 -5.50 14.16 -19.82
CA CYS A 163 -4.93 13.71 -21.10
C CYS A 163 -5.73 12.53 -21.65
N MET A 164 -6.09 12.56 -22.93
CA MET A 164 -6.85 11.51 -23.61
C MET A 164 -6.06 10.91 -24.75
N ILE A 165 -5.91 9.59 -24.74
CA ILE A 165 -5.31 8.76 -25.79
C ILE A 165 -6.43 7.90 -26.41
N ASP A 166 -7.13 8.44 -27.42
CA ASP A 166 -8.33 7.86 -28.06
C ASP A 166 -8.05 7.30 -29.45
N THR A 167 -6.97 7.80 -30.13
CA THR A 167 -6.59 7.38 -31.48
C THR A 167 -5.29 6.60 -31.49
N ASP A 168 -5.06 5.83 -32.55
CA ASP A 168 -3.80 5.08 -32.74
C ASP A 168 -2.60 6.03 -32.91
N GLU A 169 -2.80 7.15 -33.60
CA GLU A 169 -1.78 8.19 -33.73
C GLU A 169 -1.33 8.75 -32.38
N LYS A 170 -2.29 9.13 -31.51
CA LYS A 170 -2.00 9.60 -30.15
C LYS A 170 -1.33 8.51 -29.32
N ARG A 171 -1.77 7.25 -29.45
CA ARG A 171 -1.17 6.09 -28.78
C ARG A 171 0.30 5.95 -29.16
N ARG A 172 0.61 5.87 -30.46
CA ARG A 172 1.99 5.74 -30.94
C ARG A 172 2.87 6.91 -30.50
N LYS A 173 2.37 8.14 -30.61
CA LYS A 173 3.08 9.35 -30.15
C LYS A 173 3.33 9.29 -28.62
N ALA A 174 2.35 8.89 -27.84
CA ALA A 174 2.50 8.75 -26.40
C ALA A 174 3.54 7.69 -26.02
N LEU A 175 3.52 6.52 -26.69
CA LEU A 175 4.45 5.44 -26.42
C LEU A 175 5.89 5.77 -26.87
N ALA A 176 6.06 6.59 -27.91
CA ALA A 176 7.38 7.08 -28.33
C ALA A 176 8.00 8.05 -27.29
N LEU A 177 7.17 8.79 -26.55
CA LEU A 177 7.58 9.76 -25.53
C LEU A 177 7.63 9.18 -24.11
N ALA A 178 7.01 8.02 -23.88
CA ALA A 178 6.98 7.37 -22.58
C ALA A 178 8.29 6.63 -22.31
N ASP A 179 8.85 6.83 -21.11
CA ASP A 179 9.97 6.02 -20.65
C ASP A 179 9.49 4.57 -20.45
N LEU A 180 10.24 3.62 -20.98
CA LEU A 180 9.94 2.19 -20.85
C LEU A 180 9.88 1.73 -19.39
N ALA A 181 10.72 2.30 -18.53
CA ALA A 181 10.73 2.02 -17.09
C ALA A 181 9.46 2.50 -16.36
N ASP A 182 8.70 3.39 -16.99
CA ASP A 182 7.49 3.98 -16.41
C ASP A 182 6.20 3.25 -16.81
N ILE A 183 6.32 2.24 -17.68
CA ILE A 183 5.18 1.44 -18.14
C ILE A 183 4.74 0.47 -17.04
N TRP A 184 3.44 0.48 -16.74
CA TRP A 184 2.87 -0.46 -15.79
C TRP A 184 3.06 -1.91 -16.26
N GLY A 185 3.61 -2.75 -15.36
CA GLY A 185 4.01 -4.12 -15.68
C GLY A 185 5.49 -4.27 -16.07
N ILE A 186 6.22 -3.18 -16.33
CA ILE A 186 7.67 -3.21 -16.59
C ILE A 186 8.45 -2.81 -15.33
N GLY A 187 8.83 -3.81 -14.53
CA GLY A 187 9.70 -3.61 -13.39
C GLY A 187 11.19 -3.58 -13.76
N PRO A 188 12.10 -3.27 -12.81
CA PRO A 188 13.53 -3.12 -13.10
C PRO A 188 14.18 -4.32 -13.82
N ARG A 189 13.78 -5.54 -13.49
CA ARG A 189 14.29 -6.76 -14.14
C ARG A 189 13.80 -6.89 -15.59
N THR A 190 12.52 -6.60 -15.83
CA THR A 190 11.92 -6.63 -17.19
C THR A 190 12.54 -5.52 -18.03
N TYR A 191 12.72 -4.32 -17.48
CA TYR A 191 13.40 -3.20 -18.13
C TYR A 191 14.82 -3.58 -18.56
N ALA A 192 15.64 -4.08 -17.65
CA ALA A 192 17.02 -4.48 -17.95
C ALA A 192 17.07 -5.55 -19.07
N ARG A 193 16.14 -6.52 -19.05
CA ARG A 193 16.03 -7.55 -20.08
C ARG A 193 15.60 -6.98 -21.44
N LEU A 194 14.65 -6.04 -21.47
CA LEU A 194 14.22 -5.37 -22.69
C LEU A 194 15.38 -4.58 -23.32
N VAL A 195 16.10 -3.80 -22.51
CA VAL A 195 17.27 -3.04 -22.98
C VAL A 195 18.36 -3.97 -23.54
N ALA A 196 18.64 -5.11 -22.88
CA ALA A 196 19.59 -6.11 -23.38
C ALA A 196 19.16 -6.74 -24.70
N LEU A 197 17.85 -6.80 -24.99
CA LEU A 197 17.27 -7.27 -26.25
C LEU A 197 17.10 -6.15 -27.29
N GLY A 198 17.68 -4.96 -27.04
CA GLY A 198 17.68 -3.82 -27.99
C GLY A 198 16.39 -3.00 -28.00
N VAL A 199 15.48 -3.20 -27.01
CA VAL A 199 14.22 -2.44 -26.87
C VAL A 199 14.44 -1.30 -25.88
N ARG A 200 14.30 -0.05 -26.32
CA ARG A 200 14.61 1.16 -25.52
C ARG A 200 13.39 2.02 -25.22
N THR A 201 12.33 1.93 -26.02
CA THR A 201 11.12 2.74 -25.88
C THR A 201 9.89 1.86 -25.70
N ALA A 202 8.83 2.43 -25.12
CA ALA A 202 7.55 1.75 -25.00
C ALA A 202 6.93 1.46 -26.38
N LEU A 203 7.18 2.30 -27.39
CA LEU A 203 6.72 2.07 -28.77
C LEU A 203 7.45 0.89 -29.39
N GLU A 204 8.78 0.82 -29.28
CA GLU A 204 9.54 -0.33 -29.78
C GLU A 204 9.10 -1.65 -29.15
N PHE A 205 8.70 -1.63 -27.87
CA PHE A 205 8.13 -2.81 -27.22
C PHE A 205 6.75 -3.16 -27.77
N ALA A 206 5.88 -2.17 -27.96
CA ALA A 206 4.54 -2.36 -28.53
C ALA A 206 4.58 -2.86 -29.97
N ASP A 207 5.59 -2.46 -30.76
CA ASP A 207 5.78 -2.86 -32.15
C ASP A 207 6.44 -4.25 -32.30
N LYS A 208 6.84 -4.93 -31.20
CA LYS A 208 7.35 -6.32 -31.28
C LYS A 208 6.22 -7.29 -31.63
N ASP A 209 6.62 -8.39 -32.27
CA ASP A 209 5.71 -9.50 -32.51
C ASP A 209 5.21 -10.15 -31.19
N GLY A 210 3.93 -10.53 -31.16
CA GLY A 210 3.29 -11.09 -29.96
C GLY A 210 3.91 -12.41 -29.50
N ASP A 211 4.29 -13.29 -30.45
CA ASP A 211 4.95 -14.56 -30.13
C ASP A 211 6.34 -14.35 -29.55
N TRP A 212 7.07 -13.33 -30.08
CA TRP A 212 8.34 -12.92 -29.51
C TRP A 212 8.17 -12.45 -28.06
N VAL A 213 7.17 -11.61 -27.78
CA VAL A 213 6.90 -11.12 -26.42
C VAL A 213 6.53 -12.25 -25.47
N GLN A 214 5.67 -13.18 -25.90
CA GLN A 214 5.24 -14.30 -25.08
C GLN A 214 6.40 -15.24 -24.71
N ARG A 215 7.31 -15.51 -25.68
CA ARG A 215 8.51 -16.32 -25.44
C ARG A 215 9.48 -15.69 -24.46
N HIS A 216 9.66 -14.37 -24.48
CA HIS A 216 10.66 -13.68 -23.66
C HIS A 216 10.12 -13.21 -22.31
N PHE A 217 8.83 -12.83 -22.20
CA PHE A 217 8.27 -12.17 -21.03
C PHE A 217 7.06 -12.89 -20.44
N HIS A 218 6.67 -14.04 -21.00
CA HIS A 218 5.56 -14.86 -20.55
C HIS A 218 4.23 -14.07 -20.45
N LYS A 219 3.24 -14.62 -19.71
CA LYS A 219 1.91 -14.03 -19.57
C LYS A 219 1.91 -12.57 -19.08
N PRO A 220 2.66 -12.17 -18.04
CA PRO A 220 2.60 -10.78 -17.55
C PRO A 220 3.11 -9.75 -18.58
N GLY A 221 4.22 -10.04 -19.24
CA GLY A 221 4.75 -9.16 -20.29
C GLY A 221 3.85 -9.11 -21.52
N TYR A 222 3.26 -10.25 -21.90
CA TYR A 222 2.30 -10.32 -23.00
C TYR A 222 1.04 -9.51 -22.71
N GLN A 223 0.51 -9.56 -21.49
CA GLN A 223 -0.62 -8.71 -21.06
C GLN A 223 -0.27 -7.22 -21.17
N THR A 224 0.90 -6.81 -20.68
CA THR A 224 1.36 -5.41 -20.83
C THR A 224 1.45 -5.02 -22.31
N TRP A 225 1.97 -5.89 -23.18
CA TRP A 225 2.05 -5.65 -24.61
C TRP A 225 0.66 -5.51 -25.27
N LEU A 226 -0.30 -6.38 -24.95
CA LEU A 226 -1.70 -6.27 -25.41
C LEU A 226 -2.30 -4.92 -25.03
N GLU A 227 -2.16 -4.53 -23.77
CA GLU A 227 -2.65 -3.27 -23.23
C GLU A 227 -2.06 -2.06 -23.96
N LEU A 228 -0.74 -2.05 -24.22
CA LEU A 228 -0.09 -0.99 -25.00
C LEU A 228 -0.57 -0.94 -26.45
N ASN A 229 -1.03 -2.07 -27.00
CA ASN A 229 -1.63 -2.16 -28.32
C ASN A 229 -3.14 -1.88 -28.35
N GLY A 230 -3.69 -1.33 -27.24
CA GLY A 230 -5.10 -0.94 -27.16
C GLY A 230 -6.07 -2.11 -26.99
N ARG A 231 -5.58 -3.30 -26.65
CA ARG A 231 -6.37 -4.51 -26.39
C ARG A 231 -6.52 -4.71 -24.88
N PRO A 232 -7.68 -4.41 -24.29
CA PRO A 232 -7.88 -4.56 -22.85
C PRO A 232 -7.84 -6.05 -22.46
N CYS A 233 -7.04 -6.38 -21.45
CA CYS A 233 -6.87 -7.76 -20.97
C CYS A 233 -6.61 -7.83 -19.45
N ILE A 234 -6.60 -6.70 -18.77
CA ILE A 234 -6.45 -6.63 -17.31
C ILE A 234 -7.81 -6.34 -16.72
N ASP A 235 -8.47 -7.39 -16.28
CA ASP A 235 -9.78 -7.29 -15.64
C ASP A 235 -9.71 -6.69 -14.23
N THR A 236 -10.86 -6.25 -13.73
CA THR A 236 -11.02 -5.94 -12.31
C THR A 236 -10.81 -7.23 -11.52
N PRO A 237 -9.89 -7.27 -10.55
CA PRO A 237 -9.71 -8.48 -9.77
C PRO A 237 -11.01 -8.81 -9.02
N GLU A 238 -11.49 -10.02 -9.17
CA GLU A 238 -12.54 -10.54 -8.30
C GLU A 238 -12.05 -10.49 -6.84
N ILE A 239 -12.99 -10.28 -5.91
CA ILE A 239 -12.68 -10.33 -4.47
C ILE A 239 -12.39 -11.80 -4.11
N ILE A 240 -11.16 -12.22 -4.30
CA ILE A 240 -10.71 -13.54 -3.92
C ILE A 240 -10.27 -13.50 -2.45
N GLN A 241 -10.72 -14.47 -1.67
CA GLN A 241 -10.23 -14.66 -0.31
C GLN A 241 -8.70 -14.80 -0.31
N ARG A 242 -8.04 -14.17 0.64
CA ARG A 242 -6.58 -14.18 0.76
C ARG A 242 -6.13 -15.61 1.06
N GLN A 243 -5.20 -16.13 0.28
CA GLN A 243 -4.59 -17.44 0.49
C GLN A 243 -3.50 -17.42 1.58
N SER A 244 -3.00 -16.24 1.93
CA SER A 244 -2.11 -16.03 3.06
C SER A 244 -2.36 -14.64 3.67
N ILE A 245 -2.16 -14.54 4.98
CA ILE A 245 -2.26 -13.28 5.74
C ILE A 245 -0.95 -13.07 6.46
N SER A 246 -0.33 -11.91 6.29
CA SER A 246 0.91 -11.63 7.01
C SER A 246 0.89 -10.24 7.64
N THR A 247 1.46 -10.16 8.85
CA THR A 247 1.74 -8.90 9.53
C THR A 247 3.21 -8.89 9.93
N SER A 248 3.92 -7.86 9.52
CA SER A 248 5.33 -7.66 9.90
C SER A 248 5.64 -6.20 10.09
N ARG A 249 6.62 -5.89 10.95
CA ARG A 249 7.08 -4.52 11.14
C ARG A 249 8.60 -4.49 11.31
N SER A 250 9.22 -3.46 10.74
CA SER A 250 10.56 -3.06 11.15
C SER A 250 10.46 -2.33 12.50
N PHE A 251 11.32 -2.66 13.42
CA PHE A 251 11.32 -2.10 14.77
C PHE A 251 11.81 -0.66 14.79
N GLY A 252 11.26 0.15 15.69
CA GLY A 252 11.74 1.51 15.94
C GLY A 252 13.17 1.50 16.44
N LYS A 253 13.44 0.74 17.50
CA LYS A 253 14.76 0.34 17.94
C LYS A 253 15.00 -1.14 17.67
N MET A 254 16.23 -1.52 17.38
CA MET A 254 16.62 -2.94 17.29
C MET A 254 16.51 -3.57 18.68
N ILE A 255 16.03 -4.81 18.73
CA ILE A 255 15.81 -5.56 19.97
C ILE A 255 16.74 -6.77 20.04
N SER A 256 17.14 -7.15 21.25
CA SER A 256 18.02 -8.29 21.53
C SER A 256 17.38 -9.31 22.48
N SER A 257 16.26 -8.99 23.11
CA SER A 257 15.58 -9.83 24.09
C SER A 257 14.55 -10.73 23.41
N VAL A 258 14.47 -11.98 23.87
CA VAL A 258 13.47 -12.95 23.40
C VAL A 258 12.05 -12.53 23.82
N GLU A 259 11.91 -11.88 24.96
CA GLU A 259 10.62 -11.37 25.47
C GLU A 259 10.07 -10.29 24.54
N GLN A 260 10.90 -9.34 24.11
CA GLN A 260 10.51 -8.31 23.14
C GLN A 260 10.16 -8.91 21.78
N LEU A 261 10.90 -9.93 21.33
CA LEU A 261 10.59 -10.65 20.10
C LEU A 261 9.23 -11.36 20.21
N LYS A 262 8.97 -12.06 21.31
CA LYS A 262 7.69 -12.73 21.59
C LYS A 262 6.53 -11.74 21.65
N SER A 263 6.69 -10.60 22.33
CA SER A 263 5.68 -9.54 22.42
C SER A 263 5.33 -8.98 21.02
N SER A 264 6.35 -8.72 20.20
CA SER A 264 6.12 -8.27 18.82
C SER A 264 5.37 -9.30 17.97
N VAL A 265 5.77 -10.57 18.07
CA VAL A 265 5.15 -11.69 17.34
C VAL A 265 3.71 -11.92 17.81
N ALA A 266 3.45 -11.84 19.12
CA ALA A 266 2.09 -11.93 19.68
C ALA A 266 1.16 -10.86 19.10
N THR A 267 1.64 -9.62 19.07
CA THR A 267 0.89 -8.50 18.45
C THR A 267 0.60 -8.74 16.97
N PHE A 268 1.56 -9.28 16.21
CA PHE A 268 1.37 -9.53 14.78
C PHE A 268 0.45 -10.74 14.54
N ALA A 269 0.53 -11.77 15.38
CA ALA A 269 -0.38 -12.90 15.35
C ALA A 269 -1.83 -12.48 15.60
N ALA A 270 -2.07 -11.68 16.64
CA ALA A 270 -3.40 -11.14 16.94
C ALA A 270 -3.97 -10.32 15.76
N SER A 271 -3.14 -9.47 15.14
CA SER A 271 -3.53 -8.72 13.94
C SER A 271 -3.88 -9.61 12.74
N CYS A 272 -3.11 -10.69 12.52
CA CYS A 272 -3.40 -11.67 11.47
C CYS A 272 -4.71 -12.41 11.74
N CYS A 273 -4.96 -12.81 13.00
CA CYS A 273 -6.19 -13.51 13.41
C CYS A 273 -7.44 -12.65 13.22
N ASN A 274 -7.36 -11.34 13.54
CA ASN A 274 -8.46 -10.40 13.29
C ASN A 274 -8.79 -10.34 11.79
N THR A 275 -7.77 -10.22 10.92
CA THR A 275 -7.96 -10.22 9.47
C THR A 275 -8.52 -11.55 8.96
N LEU A 276 -8.09 -12.67 9.55
CA LEU A 276 -8.54 -14.02 9.20
C LEU A 276 -10.03 -14.20 9.50
N ARG A 277 -10.46 -13.79 10.69
CA ARG A 277 -11.89 -13.82 11.09
C ARG A 277 -12.74 -12.83 10.26
N GLY A 278 -12.18 -11.68 9.89
CA GLY A 278 -12.88 -10.70 9.04
C GLY A 278 -13.23 -11.22 7.63
N GLN A 279 -12.55 -12.28 7.15
CA GLN A 279 -12.90 -12.98 5.91
C GLN A 279 -13.54 -14.37 6.15
N ASP A 280 -14.00 -14.67 7.37
CA ASP A 280 -14.59 -15.93 7.77
C ASP A 280 -13.76 -17.14 7.36
N SER A 281 -12.50 -17.19 7.79
CA SER A 281 -11.55 -18.25 7.45
C SER A 281 -10.70 -18.68 8.64
N ALA A 282 -10.06 -19.83 8.49
CA ALA A 282 -9.14 -20.44 9.45
C ALA A 282 -7.80 -20.76 8.77
N ALA A 283 -6.70 -20.67 9.51
CA ALA A 283 -5.36 -20.99 9.02
C ALA A 283 -4.91 -22.37 9.48
N GLY A 284 -4.27 -23.14 8.59
CA GLY A 284 -3.68 -24.43 8.89
C GLY A 284 -2.18 -24.36 9.22
N CYS A 285 -1.51 -23.27 8.93
CA CYS A 285 -0.08 -23.12 9.17
C CYS A 285 0.26 -21.72 9.71
N VAL A 286 1.17 -21.68 10.69
CA VAL A 286 1.75 -20.47 11.27
C VAL A 286 3.23 -20.45 10.97
N SER A 287 3.72 -19.36 10.40
CA SER A 287 5.14 -19.11 10.19
C SER A 287 5.56 -17.84 10.89
N VAL A 288 6.73 -17.83 11.51
CA VAL A 288 7.33 -16.67 12.17
C VAL A 288 8.72 -16.44 11.61
N PHE A 289 9.06 -15.22 11.29
CA PHE A 289 10.39 -14.85 10.87
C PHE A 289 10.93 -13.66 11.67
N ALA A 290 12.26 -13.62 11.80
CA ALA A 290 12.97 -12.46 12.35
C ALA A 290 14.30 -12.28 11.63
N CYS A 291 14.74 -11.02 11.47
CA CYS A 291 16.00 -10.71 10.83
C CYS A 291 16.69 -9.46 11.41
N SER A 292 18.02 -9.43 11.32
CA SER A 292 18.88 -8.29 11.61
C SER A 292 18.72 -7.19 10.54
N ASN A 293 19.41 -6.08 10.72
CA ASN A 293 19.45 -4.99 9.74
C ASN A 293 20.52 -5.26 8.68
N ARG A 294 20.12 -5.69 7.50
CA ARG A 294 21.02 -5.99 6.38
C ARG A 294 21.87 -4.81 5.89
N PHE A 295 21.53 -3.57 6.25
CA PHE A 295 22.28 -2.37 5.87
C PHE A 295 23.32 -1.96 6.92
N ARG A 296 23.41 -2.69 8.05
CA ARG A 296 24.40 -2.50 9.11
C ARG A 296 25.41 -3.63 9.02
N GLU A 297 26.36 -3.48 8.10
CA GLU A 297 27.43 -4.46 7.85
C GLU A 297 28.38 -4.61 9.05
N ASP A 298 28.39 -3.63 9.93
CA ASP A 298 29.12 -3.63 11.21
C ASP A 298 28.49 -4.54 12.28
N LEU A 299 27.30 -5.08 12.04
CA LEU A 299 26.59 -5.96 12.97
C LEU A 299 26.46 -7.39 12.42
N PRO A 300 26.40 -8.41 13.31
CA PRO A 300 26.16 -9.78 12.90
C PRO A 300 24.88 -9.90 12.06
N GLN A 301 25.01 -10.52 10.90
CA GLN A 301 23.86 -10.74 9.99
C GLN A 301 23.16 -12.04 10.31
N TYR A 302 21.85 -11.96 10.46
CA TYR A 302 20.97 -13.09 10.77
C TYR A 302 19.59 -12.92 10.14
N GLY A 303 19.04 -14.02 9.66
CA GLY A 303 17.66 -14.10 9.21
C GLY A 303 17.21 -15.55 9.26
N ASN A 304 16.11 -15.81 9.97
CA ASN A 304 15.56 -17.15 10.06
C ASN A 304 14.02 -17.10 10.08
N MET A 305 13.42 -18.23 9.72
CA MET A 305 11.97 -18.48 9.73
C MET A 305 11.70 -19.90 10.21
N ALA A 306 10.77 -20.04 11.14
CA ALA A 306 10.22 -21.32 11.55
C ALA A 306 8.72 -21.38 11.21
N SER A 307 8.23 -22.59 10.92
CA SER A 307 6.83 -22.83 10.55
C SER A 307 6.31 -24.09 11.20
N ALA A 308 5.05 -24.08 11.61
CA ALA A 308 4.38 -25.27 12.15
C ALA A 308 2.93 -25.35 11.64
N MET A 309 2.50 -26.58 11.39
CA MET A 309 1.10 -26.88 11.08
C MET A 309 0.28 -26.92 12.37
N LEU A 310 -0.93 -26.41 12.30
CA LEU A 310 -1.96 -26.64 13.31
C LEU A 310 -2.61 -28.01 13.02
N GLY A 311 -2.85 -28.80 14.03
CA GLY A 311 -3.52 -30.12 13.88
C GLY A 311 -4.92 -29.96 13.26
N ILE A 312 -5.60 -28.90 13.62
CA ILE A 312 -6.87 -28.46 13.04
C ILE A 312 -6.72 -26.97 12.67
N PRO A 313 -7.14 -26.54 11.46
CA PRO A 313 -7.12 -25.13 11.11
C PRO A 313 -7.86 -24.28 12.14
N SER A 314 -7.33 -23.12 12.48
CA SER A 314 -7.84 -22.29 13.58
C SER A 314 -7.88 -20.81 13.23
N ALA A 315 -8.82 -20.09 13.84
CA ALA A 315 -8.88 -18.62 13.86
C ALA A 315 -8.84 -18.07 15.30
N ASP A 316 -8.57 -18.95 16.29
CA ASP A 316 -8.42 -18.59 17.68
C ASP A 316 -7.10 -17.85 17.92
N THR A 317 -7.21 -16.60 18.43
CA THR A 317 -6.05 -15.76 18.70
C THR A 317 -5.10 -16.37 19.72
N LEU A 318 -5.61 -17.02 20.77
CA LEU A 318 -4.78 -17.62 21.83
C LEU A 318 -3.95 -18.79 21.30
N GLU A 319 -4.58 -19.69 20.53
CA GLU A 319 -3.90 -20.85 19.94
C GLU A 319 -2.78 -20.44 18.99
N ILE A 320 -3.10 -19.54 18.04
CA ILE A 320 -2.15 -19.06 17.04
C ILE A 320 -1.02 -18.28 17.70
N THR A 321 -1.33 -17.39 18.66
CA THR A 321 -0.32 -16.60 19.36
C THR A 321 0.62 -17.49 20.17
N LYS A 322 0.11 -18.50 20.88
CA LYS A 322 0.93 -19.45 21.64
C LYS A 322 1.90 -20.20 20.73
N LEU A 323 1.42 -20.67 19.58
CA LEU A 323 2.27 -21.34 18.59
C LEU A 323 3.32 -20.36 18.00
N ALA A 324 2.91 -19.17 17.63
CA ALA A 324 3.81 -18.14 17.07
C ALA A 324 4.93 -17.76 18.06
N MET A 325 4.62 -17.65 19.36
CA MET A 325 5.61 -17.35 20.40
C MET A 325 6.63 -18.48 20.56
N ARG A 326 6.20 -19.75 20.49
CA ARG A 326 7.12 -20.90 20.51
C ARG A 326 8.06 -20.88 19.30
N LEU A 327 7.53 -20.61 18.10
CA LEU A 327 8.35 -20.47 16.90
C LEU A 327 9.33 -19.26 16.98
N ALA A 328 8.93 -18.18 17.67
CA ALA A 328 9.83 -17.06 17.92
C ALA A 328 11.01 -17.43 18.83
N GLU A 329 10.78 -18.26 19.85
CA GLU A 329 11.85 -18.81 20.71
C GLU A 329 12.80 -19.70 19.90
N GLU A 330 12.27 -20.53 19.02
CA GLU A 330 13.06 -21.45 18.17
C GLU A 330 14.02 -20.69 17.24
N ILE A 331 13.58 -19.57 16.66
CA ILE A 331 14.41 -18.75 15.76
C ILE A 331 15.25 -17.71 16.50
N TYR A 332 15.05 -17.51 17.81
CA TYR A 332 15.83 -16.54 18.58
C TYR A 332 17.29 -16.97 18.70
N ARG A 333 18.20 -16.01 18.58
CA ARG A 333 19.63 -16.20 18.84
C ARG A 333 20.16 -15.10 19.73
N PRO A 334 20.80 -15.46 20.87
CA PRO A 334 21.49 -14.49 21.73
C PRO A 334 22.57 -13.71 20.95
N GLY A 335 22.76 -12.45 21.27
CA GLY A 335 23.77 -11.59 20.64
C GLY A 335 23.37 -10.99 19.29
N ILE A 336 22.21 -11.34 18.73
CA ILE A 336 21.68 -10.75 17.50
C ILE A 336 20.77 -9.56 17.85
N LEU A 337 21.00 -8.44 17.12
CA LEU A 337 20.11 -7.28 17.13
C LEU A 337 19.07 -7.41 16.02
N PHE A 338 17.85 -7.77 16.38
CA PHE A 338 16.74 -7.91 15.41
C PHE A 338 16.20 -6.56 14.98
N LYS A 339 16.05 -6.36 13.69
CA LYS A 339 15.48 -5.14 13.09
C LYS A 339 14.03 -5.33 12.64
N LYS A 340 13.63 -6.57 12.31
CA LYS A 340 12.29 -6.86 11.79
C LYS A 340 11.85 -8.24 12.24
N SER A 341 10.56 -8.38 12.55
CA SER A 341 9.87 -9.67 12.67
C SER A 341 8.52 -9.65 11.99
N GLY A 342 7.93 -10.83 11.82
CA GLY A 342 6.59 -10.98 11.28
C GLY A 342 6.01 -12.36 11.47
N VAL A 343 4.68 -12.43 11.33
CA VAL A 343 3.87 -13.63 11.34
C VAL A 343 3.18 -13.77 9.99
N ILE A 344 3.13 -15.00 9.48
CA ILE A 344 2.43 -15.36 8.25
C ILE A 344 1.49 -16.52 8.59
N LEU A 345 0.21 -16.34 8.30
CA LEU A 345 -0.80 -17.40 8.33
C LEU A 345 -1.04 -17.88 6.90
N SER A 346 -0.99 -19.17 6.69
CA SER A 346 -1.17 -19.82 5.38
C SER A 346 -1.99 -21.09 5.50
N HIS A 347 -2.21 -21.82 4.38
CA HIS A 347 -3.15 -22.93 4.29
C HIS A 347 -4.53 -22.49 4.80
N ILE A 348 -5.01 -21.37 4.24
CA ILE A 348 -6.28 -20.76 4.64
C ILE A 348 -7.43 -21.57 4.04
N VAL A 349 -8.38 -21.92 4.88
CA VAL A 349 -9.61 -22.66 4.55
C VAL A 349 -10.83 -21.86 5.05
N PRO A 350 -12.06 -22.14 4.55
CA PRO A 350 -13.28 -21.53 5.09
C PRO A 350 -13.41 -21.73 6.60
N GLY A 351 -13.99 -20.77 7.31
CA GLY A 351 -14.14 -20.78 8.77
C GLY A 351 -15.12 -21.83 9.31
N SER A 352 -16.05 -22.31 8.47
CA SER A 352 -16.96 -23.42 8.80
C SER A 352 -16.24 -24.76 8.68
N LEU A 353 -15.52 -25.12 9.72
CA LEU A 353 -14.86 -26.44 9.79
C LEU A 353 -15.83 -27.50 10.30
N GLN A 354 -15.77 -28.70 9.71
CA GLN A 354 -16.46 -29.84 10.25
C GLN A 354 -15.87 -30.24 11.63
N PRO A 355 -16.69 -30.64 12.61
CA PRO A 355 -16.19 -31.14 13.88
C PRO A 355 -15.25 -32.34 13.66
N VAL A 356 -14.09 -32.30 14.29
CA VAL A 356 -13.09 -33.39 14.21
C VAL A 356 -13.16 -34.21 15.49
N LEU A 357 -13.19 -35.52 15.37
CA LEU A 357 -13.32 -36.46 16.48
C LEU A 357 -12.22 -36.40 17.54
N PHE A 358 -11.03 -35.90 17.17
CA PHE A 358 -9.85 -35.84 18.04
C PHE A 358 -9.35 -34.38 18.21
N ASP A 359 -10.27 -33.44 18.48
CA ASP A 359 -9.84 -32.05 18.79
C ASP A 359 -9.18 -32.04 20.19
N THR A 360 -7.89 -31.69 20.18
CA THR A 360 -7.09 -31.59 21.42
C THR A 360 -7.27 -30.22 22.12
N VAL A 361 -7.93 -29.28 21.48
CA VAL A 361 -8.18 -27.93 22.05
C VAL A 361 -9.54 -27.89 22.74
N SER A 362 -9.52 -27.95 24.07
CA SER A 362 -10.75 -27.81 24.85
C SER A 362 -11.42 -26.47 24.61
N LYS A 363 -12.76 -26.48 24.49
CA LYS A 363 -13.59 -25.27 24.39
C LYS A 363 -13.28 -24.38 23.18
N ARG A 364 -12.90 -24.97 22.04
CA ARG A 364 -12.53 -24.24 20.81
C ARG A 364 -13.58 -23.20 20.39
N ASN A 365 -14.86 -23.57 20.41
CA ASN A 365 -15.95 -22.67 20.04
C ASN A 365 -16.09 -21.49 21.01
N GLU A 366 -15.98 -21.72 22.32
CA GLU A 366 -16.03 -20.66 23.34
C GLU A 366 -14.87 -19.65 23.14
N ARG A 367 -13.67 -20.16 22.84
CA ARG A 367 -12.47 -19.35 22.57
C ARG A 367 -12.60 -18.53 21.30
N LEU A 368 -13.19 -19.10 20.25
CA LEU A 368 -13.45 -18.38 19.02
C LEU A 368 -14.47 -17.25 19.23
N GLU A 369 -15.54 -17.51 20.00
CA GLU A 369 -16.53 -16.47 20.36
C GLU A 369 -15.93 -15.39 21.25
N LEU A 370 -15.03 -15.72 22.15
CA LEU A 370 -14.25 -14.74 22.93
C LEU A 370 -13.41 -13.86 21.99
N SER A 371 -12.70 -14.46 21.04
CA SER A 371 -11.90 -13.72 20.07
C SER A 371 -12.75 -12.76 19.21
N LYS A 372 -13.93 -13.22 18.74
CA LYS A 372 -14.89 -12.38 18.02
C LYS A 372 -15.44 -11.23 18.89
N THR A 373 -15.64 -11.49 20.18
CA THR A 373 -16.11 -10.47 21.12
C THR A 373 -15.05 -9.39 21.35
N ILE A 374 -13.78 -9.77 21.50
CA ILE A 374 -12.65 -8.86 21.56
C ILE A 374 -12.57 -8.01 20.28
N ASP A 375 -12.73 -8.62 19.11
CA ASP A 375 -12.74 -7.89 17.83
C ASP A 375 -13.87 -6.83 17.79
N ARG A 376 -15.08 -7.18 18.22
CA ARG A 376 -16.21 -6.23 18.31
C ARG A 376 -15.91 -5.06 19.24
N MET A 377 -15.36 -5.35 20.42
CA MET A 377 -14.96 -4.30 21.37
C MET A 377 -13.90 -3.37 20.77
N ASN A 378 -12.88 -3.93 20.13
CA ASN A 378 -11.82 -3.15 19.50
C ASN A 378 -12.32 -2.34 18.29
N HIS A 379 -13.33 -2.82 17.58
CA HIS A 379 -13.98 -2.07 16.50
C HIS A 379 -14.81 -0.89 17.06
N GLN A 380 -15.52 -1.11 18.15
CA GLN A 380 -16.42 -0.12 18.74
C GLN A 380 -15.69 0.96 19.54
N TYR A 381 -14.70 0.59 20.33
CA TYR A 381 -14.04 1.47 21.32
C TYR A 381 -12.63 1.90 20.90
N GLY A 382 -12.14 1.43 19.75
CA GLY A 382 -10.83 1.75 19.23
C GLY A 382 -9.86 0.56 19.23
N VAL A 383 -8.91 0.62 18.31
CA VAL A 383 -7.94 -0.47 18.08
C VAL A 383 -7.13 -0.73 19.36
N LYS A 384 -7.06 -1.98 19.81
CA LYS A 384 -6.32 -2.44 21.00
C LYS A 384 -6.89 -1.94 22.35
N THR A 385 -8.19 -1.66 22.44
CA THR A 385 -8.86 -1.43 23.72
C THR A 385 -8.77 -2.68 24.60
N VAL A 386 -8.92 -3.86 24.00
CA VAL A 386 -8.71 -5.16 24.64
C VAL A 386 -7.69 -5.95 23.84
N GLY A 387 -6.70 -6.54 24.49
CA GLY A 387 -5.68 -7.37 23.87
C GLY A 387 -5.14 -8.43 24.83
N LEU A 388 -4.28 -9.31 24.33
CA LEU A 388 -3.59 -10.27 25.16
C LEU A 388 -2.47 -9.58 25.95
N ALA A 389 -2.33 -9.89 27.25
CA ALA A 389 -1.28 -9.31 28.09
C ALA A 389 0.14 -9.48 27.51
N VAL A 390 0.38 -10.56 26.79
CA VAL A 390 1.66 -10.86 26.12
C VAL A 390 1.99 -9.91 24.95
N GLU A 391 1.01 -9.18 24.42
CA GLU A 391 1.23 -8.15 23.39
C GLU A 391 2.01 -6.92 23.91
N GLY A 392 2.20 -6.82 25.23
CA GLY A 392 2.95 -5.77 25.88
C GLY A 392 2.22 -4.42 25.96
N SER A 393 2.89 -3.46 26.58
CA SER A 393 2.37 -2.10 26.83
C SER A 393 2.54 -1.18 25.59
N ALA A 394 1.99 0.02 25.68
CA ALA A 394 2.13 1.05 24.63
C ALA A 394 3.58 1.48 24.37
N ASN A 395 4.46 1.38 25.38
CA ASN A 395 5.82 1.94 25.38
C ASN A 395 6.92 0.94 25.00
N GLU A 396 6.59 -0.16 24.32
CA GLU A 396 7.57 -1.15 23.87
C GLU A 396 8.55 -0.57 22.84
N GLU A 397 9.85 -0.80 23.01
CA GLU A 397 10.94 -0.27 22.15
C GLU A 397 10.83 -0.73 20.70
N TRP A 398 10.28 -1.91 20.44
CA TRP A 398 10.09 -2.44 19.09
C TRP A 398 9.01 -1.71 18.30
N LYS A 399 8.12 -0.96 18.95
CA LYS A 399 7.04 -0.24 18.26
C LYS A 399 7.58 0.81 17.31
N THR A 400 6.78 1.09 16.29
CA THR A 400 7.12 2.04 15.23
C THR A 400 7.34 3.44 15.80
N ARG A 401 8.48 4.04 15.49
CA ARG A 401 8.79 5.44 15.81
C ARG A 401 8.14 6.38 14.80
N ARG A 402 7.48 7.44 15.28
CA ARG A 402 6.82 8.47 14.49
C ARG A 402 6.93 9.79 15.22
N GLU A 403 7.96 10.58 14.90
CA GLU A 403 8.27 11.82 15.63
C GLU A 403 7.52 13.03 15.09
N HIS A 404 7.01 12.95 13.85
CA HIS A 404 6.36 14.05 13.13
C HIS A 404 4.93 13.68 12.74
N LEU A 405 4.21 12.94 13.59
CA LEU A 405 2.87 12.45 13.29
C LEU A 405 1.85 13.58 13.42
N THR A 406 1.11 13.81 12.35
CA THR A 406 -0.06 14.69 12.35
C THR A 406 -1.19 14.06 13.16
N PRO A 407 -1.95 14.81 13.98
CA PRO A 407 -3.14 14.31 14.65
C PRO A 407 -4.18 13.75 13.67
N ASN A 408 -5.05 12.88 14.15
CA ASN A 408 -6.11 12.24 13.36
C ASN A 408 -7.32 13.16 13.18
N TYR A 409 -7.15 14.35 12.65
CA TYR A 409 -8.17 15.38 12.49
C TYR A 409 -9.50 14.92 11.87
N LEU A 410 -9.48 13.86 11.05
CA LEU A 410 -10.64 13.37 10.32
C LEU A 410 -11.26 12.10 10.90
N THR A 411 -10.59 11.43 11.83
CA THR A 411 -10.97 10.10 12.31
C THR A 411 -11.05 9.98 13.84
N ASP A 412 -10.61 11.01 14.58
CA ASP A 412 -10.68 11.05 16.03
C ASP A 412 -11.29 12.39 16.48
N ILE A 413 -12.45 12.32 17.11
CA ILE A 413 -13.18 13.51 17.58
C ILE A 413 -12.40 14.31 18.63
N ASN A 414 -11.53 13.66 19.39
CA ASN A 414 -10.70 14.32 20.41
C ASN A 414 -9.49 15.05 19.81
N GLN A 415 -9.23 14.86 18.50
CA GLN A 415 -8.11 15.45 17.78
C GLN A 415 -8.57 16.43 16.69
N ILE A 416 -9.84 16.85 16.70
CA ILE A 416 -10.37 17.84 15.74
C ILE A 416 -9.59 19.16 15.89
N MET A 417 -9.35 19.82 14.74
CA MET A 417 -8.74 21.16 14.75
C MET A 417 -9.62 22.17 15.51
N VAL A 418 -9.03 22.83 16.48
CA VAL A 418 -9.67 23.96 17.17
C VAL A 418 -9.25 25.24 16.47
N VAL A 419 -10.22 26.01 15.98
CA VAL A 419 -10.01 27.32 15.39
C VAL A 419 -10.36 28.35 16.45
N ASN A 420 -9.37 29.13 16.89
CA ASN A 420 -9.60 30.30 17.72
C ASN A 420 -10.04 31.45 16.78
N VAL A 421 -11.24 31.96 16.99
CA VAL A 421 -11.81 33.09 16.26
C VAL A 421 -11.48 34.38 17.01
#